data_7d767cab51bb1abe110149180de32747
#
_entry.id   7d767cab51bb1abe110149180de32747
#
_cell.length_a   1.000
_cell.length_b   1.000
_cell.length_c   1.000
_cell.angle_alpha   90.00
_cell.angle_beta   90.00
_cell.angle_gamma   90.00
#
_symmetry.space_group_name_H-M   'P 1'
#
loop_
_entity.id
_entity.type
_entity.pdbx_description
1 polymer ?
#
loop_
_entity_poly.entity_id
_entity_poly.type
_entity_poly.pdbx_seq_one_letter_code
_entity_poly.pdbx_strand_id
1 'polypeptide(L)'
;MAQECDGIAACLWEYYVAYEQEYASKLTYIPTPINIDENPIRNIPDTIEKLRFFIGIQHDRSVLKGTDVMYDVLKQLKQDYKNECEVTAVESLPYDEYNRAMYESDVLIDQLYSYTPATNALLAMAKGIVAVSGAEPEYYDFIGEHQLQPIVNVLPDSAKIYSTLEELILHRERIPQQCRDSRAFAERHHDYRKVAQQYIDFWSK
;
A
#
# COMPACT_ATOMS: atom_id res chain seq x y z
N MET A 1 -1.61 24.19 -17.83
CA MET A 1 -0.84 24.05 -16.55
C MET A 1 0.44 23.25 -16.75
N ALA A 2 0.42 21.97 -17.19
CA ALA A 2 1.66 21.20 -17.42
C ALA A 2 2.61 21.82 -18.48
N GLN A 3 2.10 22.50 -19.48
CA GLN A 3 2.91 23.18 -20.51
C GLN A 3 3.65 24.42 -19.98
N GLU A 4 3.08 25.11 -18.98
CA GLU A 4 3.53 26.42 -18.50
C GLU A 4 4.41 26.35 -17.25
N CYS A 5 4.52 25.18 -16.59
CA CYS A 5 5.38 25.01 -15.42
C CYS A 5 6.82 24.68 -15.82
N ASP A 6 7.77 25.04 -14.97
CA ASP A 6 9.21 24.78 -15.18
C ASP A 6 9.57 23.33 -14.90
N GLY A 7 8.84 22.64 -14.03
CA GLY A 7 9.06 21.23 -13.69
C GLY A 7 7.78 20.51 -13.24
N ILE A 8 7.75 19.19 -13.39
CA ILE A 8 6.65 18.32 -12.99
C ILE A 8 7.21 17.24 -12.06
N ALA A 9 6.70 17.17 -10.82
CA ALA A 9 7.00 16.08 -9.89
C ALA A 9 5.79 15.11 -9.88
N ALA A 10 6.00 13.85 -10.27
CA ALA A 10 5.02 12.79 -10.19
C ALA A 10 5.31 11.89 -8.99
N CYS A 11 4.30 11.64 -8.13
CA CYS A 11 4.48 10.88 -6.89
C CYS A 11 4.02 9.42 -6.98
N LEU A 12 3.36 9.02 -8.07
CA LEU A 12 2.99 7.66 -8.39
C LEU A 12 3.53 7.30 -9.77
N TRP A 13 3.93 6.05 -9.96
CA TRP A 13 4.50 5.59 -11.22
C TRP A 13 3.52 5.76 -12.39
N GLU A 14 2.25 5.43 -12.21
CA GLU A 14 1.21 5.63 -13.24
C GLU A 14 1.05 7.09 -13.65
N TYR A 15 1.27 8.04 -12.74
CA TYR A 15 1.28 9.46 -13.09
C TYR A 15 2.56 9.84 -13.85
N TYR A 16 3.71 9.27 -13.46
CA TYR A 16 4.96 9.47 -14.19
C TYR A 16 4.81 9.02 -15.64
N VAL A 17 4.37 7.77 -15.87
CA VAL A 17 4.18 7.20 -17.20
C VAL A 17 3.20 8.01 -18.05
N ALA A 18 2.12 8.53 -17.43
CA ALA A 18 1.13 9.36 -18.14
C ALA A 18 1.70 10.69 -18.68
N TYR A 19 2.75 11.23 -18.04
CA TYR A 19 3.37 12.50 -18.44
C TYR A 19 4.70 12.31 -19.19
N GLU A 20 5.33 11.14 -19.13
CA GLU A 20 6.67 10.89 -19.66
C GLU A 20 6.77 11.16 -21.15
N GLN A 21 5.78 10.71 -21.94
CA GLN A 21 5.82 10.84 -23.39
C GLN A 21 5.91 12.30 -23.86
N GLU A 22 5.25 13.23 -23.15
CA GLU A 22 5.14 14.63 -23.57
C GLU A 22 6.10 15.57 -22.80
N TYR A 23 6.44 15.22 -21.54
CA TYR A 23 7.15 16.12 -20.61
C TYR A 23 8.43 15.54 -20.02
N ALA A 24 9.02 14.50 -20.60
CA ALA A 24 10.23 13.82 -20.08
C ALA A 24 11.36 14.78 -19.65
N SER A 25 11.56 15.88 -20.40
CA SER A 25 12.65 16.84 -20.13
C SER A 25 12.51 17.62 -18.83
N LYS A 26 11.31 17.69 -18.25
CA LYS A 26 10.99 18.42 -17.02
C LYS A 26 10.21 17.57 -16.00
N LEU A 27 10.06 16.27 -16.26
CA LEU A 27 9.38 15.32 -15.38
C LEU A 27 10.38 14.67 -14.44
N THR A 28 10.04 14.59 -13.17
CA THR A 28 10.83 13.89 -12.15
C THR A 28 9.89 13.04 -11.31
N TYR A 29 10.26 11.79 -11.03
CA TYR A 29 9.57 10.99 -10.03
C TYR A 29 10.08 11.36 -8.64
N ILE A 30 9.16 11.76 -7.76
CA ILE A 30 9.43 12.01 -6.35
C ILE A 30 8.33 11.30 -5.56
N PRO A 31 8.66 10.22 -4.81
CA PRO A 31 7.66 9.38 -4.18
C PRO A 31 6.84 10.11 -3.10
N THR A 32 5.68 9.58 -2.76
CA THR A 32 4.85 10.10 -1.66
C THR A 32 5.62 10.02 -0.34
N PRO A 33 5.81 11.15 0.39
CA PRO A 33 6.48 11.13 1.68
C PRO A 33 5.61 10.55 2.79
N ILE A 34 6.22 9.76 3.68
CA ILE A 34 5.59 9.26 4.90
C ILE A 34 6.39 9.72 6.11
N ASN A 35 5.73 10.32 7.08
CA ASN A 35 6.35 10.67 8.36
C ASN A 35 6.56 9.39 9.18
N ILE A 36 7.75 8.81 9.05
CA ILE A 36 8.14 7.57 9.70
C ILE A 36 8.16 7.72 11.23
N ASP A 37 8.46 8.92 11.74
CA ASP A 37 8.57 9.19 13.19
C ASP A 37 7.19 9.25 13.85
N GLU A 38 6.18 9.78 13.15
CA GLU A 38 4.77 9.81 13.61
C GLU A 38 4.02 8.50 13.36
N ASN A 39 4.62 7.58 12.59
CA ASN A 39 4.07 6.27 12.31
C ASN A 39 5.01 5.17 12.84
N PRO A 40 5.11 5.00 14.18
CA PRO A 40 6.00 3.99 14.76
C PRO A 40 5.57 2.59 14.37
N ILE A 41 6.57 1.72 14.21
CA ILE A 41 6.31 0.30 13.95
C ILE A 41 5.54 -0.31 15.12
N ARG A 42 4.51 -1.08 14.82
CA ARG A 42 3.78 -1.84 15.85
C ARG A 42 4.63 -3.00 16.39
N ASN A 43 4.22 -3.54 17.51
CA ASN A 43 4.78 -4.81 17.96
C ASN A 43 4.36 -5.92 17.00
N ILE A 44 5.31 -6.50 16.27
CA ILE A 44 5.09 -7.60 15.34
C ILE A 44 5.30 -8.90 16.11
N PRO A 45 4.27 -9.75 16.27
CA PRO A 45 4.42 -11.03 16.96
C PRO A 45 5.27 -11.99 16.12
N ASP A 46 5.99 -12.89 16.77
CA ASP A 46 6.79 -13.90 16.07
C ASP A 46 5.92 -14.98 15.39
N THR A 47 4.72 -15.20 15.92
CA THR A 47 3.74 -16.15 15.38
C THR A 47 2.37 -15.52 15.30
N ILE A 48 1.65 -15.82 14.22
CA ILE A 48 0.28 -15.37 13.97
C ILE A 48 -0.63 -16.60 13.98
N GLU A 49 -1.43 -16.74 15.03
CA GLU A 49 -2.42 -17.83 15.13
C GLU A 49 -3.60 -17.56 14.19
N LYS A 50 -4.06 -16.31 14.17
CA LYS A 50 -5.18 -15.86 13.37
C LYS A 50 -4.83 -14.58 12.63
N LEU A 51 -4.89 -14.60 11.29
CA LEU A 51 -4.51 -13.47 10.45
C LEU A 51 -5.60 -12.39 10.46
N ARG A 52 -5.25 -11.16 10.78
CA ARG A 52 -6.18 -10.03 10.92
C ARG A 52 -6.11 -9.13 9.70
N PHE A 53 -7.15 -9.21 8.86
CA PHE A 53 -7.35 -8.30 7.73
C PHE A 53 -8.08 -7.04 8.15
N PHE A 54 -7.68 -5.91 7.58
CA PHE A 54 -8.34 -4.63 7.72
C PHE A 54 -8.67 -4.04 6.35
N ILE A 55 -9.88 -3.54 6.18
CA ILE A 55 -10.30 -2.81 4.99
C ILE A 55 -11.07 -1.55 5.38
N GLY A 56 -10.64 -0.41 4.83
CA GLY A 56 -11.35 0.87 4.95
C GLY A 56 -12.18 1.15 3.71
N ILE A 57 -13.49 1.31 3.88
CA ILE A 57 -14.43 1.54 2.79
C ILE A 57 -14.86 3.01 2.80
N GLN A 58 -14.67 3.68 1.67
CA GLN A 58 -15.22 5.01 1.40
C GLN A 58 -16.36 4.85 0.41
N HIS A 59 -17.60 5.07 0.81
CA HIS A 59 -18.77 4.83 -0.02
C HIS A 59 -18.66 5.46 -1.43
N ASP A 60 -18.33 6.73 -1.50
CA ASP A 60 -18.25 7.48 -2.77
C ASP A 60 -17.09 7.04 -3.67
N ARG A 61 -16.16 6.24 -3.17
CA ARG A 61 -14.95 5.81 -3.88
C ARG A 61 -14.79 4.29 -3.92
N SER A 62 -15.73 3.53 -3.38
CA SER A 62 -15.61 2.08 -3.26
C SER A 62 -15.45 1.40 -4.62
N VAL A 63 -16.30 1.73 -5.58
CA VAL A 63 -16.22 1.22 -6.95
C VAL A 63 -14.94 1.69 -7.66
N LEU A 64 -14.54 2.95 -7.47
CA LEU A 64 -13.33 3.50 -8.07
C LEU A 64 -12.05 2.82 -7.56
N LYS A 65 -12.04 2.45 -6.28
CA LYS A 65 -10.91 1.74 -5.66
C LYS A 65 -11.00 0.22 -5.77
N GLY A 66 -12.16 -0.34 -6.12
CA GLY A 66 -12.43 -1.77 -6.13
C GLY A 66 -12.51 -2.39 -4.72
N THR A 67 -12.73 -1.56 -3.69
CA THR A 67 -12.85 -2.06 -2.31
C THR A 67 -14.14 -2.85 -2.10
N ASP A 68 -15.18 -2.62 -2.88
CA ASP A 68 -16.40 -3.41 -2.93
C ASP A 68 -16.10 -4.86 -3.34
N VAL A 69 -15.36 -5.06 -4.43
CA VAL A 69 -14.93 -6.39 -4.91
C VAL A 69 -14.07 -7.10 -3.88
N MET A 70 -13.06 -6.41 -3.34
CA MET A 70 -12.16 -6.99 -2.34
C MET A 70 -12.86 -7.34 -1.03
N TYR A 71 -13.84 -6.53 -0.62
CA TYR A 71 -14.61 -6.80 0.58
C TYR A 71 -15.53 -8.02 0.43
N ASP A 72 -16.11 -8.22 -0.76
CA ASP A 72 -16.90 -9.43 -1.03
C ASP A 72 -16.03 -10.69 -0.93
N VAL A 73 -14.81 -10.65 -1.45
CA VAL A 73 -13.84 -11.75 -1.30
C VAL A 73 -13.47 -11.98 0.17
N LEU A 74 -13.22 -10.90 0.94
CA LEU A 74 -12.91 -11.03 2.37
C LEU A 74 -14.07 -11.64 3.17
N LYS A 75 -15.31 -11.33 2.83
CA LYS A 75 -16.49 -11.95 3.48
C LYS A 75 -16.53 -13.46 3.23
N GLN A 76 -16.19 -13.90 2.02
CA GLN A 76 -16.10 -15.32 1.70
C GLN A 76 -14.97 -15.99 2.47
N LEU A 77 -13.76 -15.44 2.45
CA LEU A 77 -12.60 -15.96 3.19
C LEU A 77 -12.88 -16.07 4.70
N LYS A 78 -13.56 -15.08 5.28
CA LYS A 78 -13.97 -15.12 6.68
C LYS A 78 -14.93 -16.28 7.01
N GLN A 79 -15.74 -16.71 6.03
CA GLN A 79 -16.63 -17.86 6.19
C GLN A 79 -15.87 -19.18 6.06
N ASP A 80 -14.95 -19.26 5.09
CA ASP A 80 -14.20 -20.48 4.76
C ASP A 80 -13.12 -20.75 5.81
N TYR A 81 -12.48 -19.68 6.36
CA TYR A 81 -11.34 -19.72 7.28
C TYR A 81 -11.66 -19.07 8.65
N LYS A 82 -12.78 -19.43 9.26
CA LYS A 82 -13.31 -18.82 10.51
C LYS A 82 -12.35 -18.83 11.69
N ASN A 83 -11.52 -19.86 11.78
CA ASN A 83 -10.58 -20.06 12.87
C ASN A 83 -9.20 -19.46 12.58
N GLU A 84 -8.88 -19.24 11.31
CA GLU A 84 -7.55 -18.87 10.81
C GLU A 84 -7.45 -17.38 10.45
N CYS A 85 -8.57 -16.70 10.19
CA CYS A 85 -8.56 -15.26 9.90
C CYS A 85 -9.69 -14.48 10.57
N GLU A 86 -9.45 -13.17 10.71
CA GLU A 86 -10.40 -12.15 11.11
C GLU A 86 -10.46 -11.04 10.07
N VAL A 87 -11.63 -10.43 9.90
CA VAL A 87 -11.82 -9.30 8.98
C VAL A 87 -12.49 -8.16 9.74
N THR A 88 -11.79 -7.04 9.81
CA THR A 88 -12.28 -5.76 10.31
C THR A 88 -12.53 -4.85 9.11
N ALA A 89 -13.79 -4.57 8.84
CA ALA A 89 -14.21 -3.60 7.82
C ALA A 89 -14.74 -2.36 8.51
N VAL A 90 -14.26 -1.19 8.12
CA VAL A 90 -14.68 0.10 8.66
C VAL A 90 -15.15 1.04 7.56
N GLU A 91 -16.16 1.82 7.85
CA GLU A 91 -16.75 2.77 6.91
C GLU A 91 -16.75 4.17 7.52
N SER A 92 -16.13 5.12 6.79
CA SER A 92 -16.18 6.55 7.12
C SER A 92 -15.84 6.90 8.57
N LEU A 93 -14.89 6.20 9.19
CA LEU A 93 -14.42 6.51 10.53
C LEU A 93 -13.61 7.83 10.57
N PRO A 94 -13.64 8.56 11.70
CA PRO A 94 -12.65 9.59 11.98
C PRO A 94 -11.22 9.04 11.90
N TYR A 95 -10.28 9.90 11.50
CA TYR A 95 -8.90 9.47 11.21
C TYR A 95 -8.22 8.72 12.37
N ASP A 96 -8.40 9.18 13.60
CA ASP A 96 -7.76 8.55 14.78
C ASP A 96 -8.34 7.16 15.08
N GLU A 97 -9.64 6.99 14.89
CA GLU A 97 -10.31 5.69 15.05
C GLU A 97 -9.92 4.72 13.93
N TYR A 98 -9.86 5.22 12.70
CA TYR A 98 -9.37 4.47 11.55
C TYR A 98 -7.94 3.98 11.77
N ASN A 99 -7.04 4.89 12.18
CA ASN A 99 -5.65 4.56 12.47
C ASN A 99 -5.50 3.52 13.58
N ARG A 100 -6.32 3.61 14.64
CA ARG A 100 -6.30 2.64 15.73
C ARG A 100 -6.73 1.26 15.26
N ALA A 101 -7.83 1.18 14.50
CA ALA A 101 -8.33 -0.08 13.96
C ALA A 101 -7.33 -0.72 12.98
N MET A 102 -6.69 0.09 12.12
CA MET A 102 -5.63 -0.37 11.22
C MET A 102 -4.42 -0.90 12.00
N TYR A 103 -4.00 -0.21 13.06
CA TYR A 103 -2.81 -0.57 13.85
C TYR A 103 -2.90 -1.96 14.49
N GLU A 104 -4.12 -2.46 14.75
CA GLU A 104 -4.37 -3.79 15.31
C GLU A 104 -4.39 -4.91 14.26
N SER A 105 -4.25 -4.59 12.97
CA SER A 105 -4.30 -5.57 11.88
C SER A 105 -2.91 -6.05 11.46
N ASP A 106 -2.87 -7.16 10.73
CA ASP A 106 -1.66 -7.73 10.16
C ASP A 106 -1.54 -7.40 8.66
N VAL A 107 -2.70 -7.28 7.98
CA VAL A 107 -2.80 -7.05 6.54
C VAL A 107 -3.85 -5.96 6.29
N LEU A 108 -3.44 -4.90 5.58
CA LEU A 108 -4.34 -3.87 5.06
C LEU A 108 -4.71 -4.20 3.61
N ILE A 109 -6.01 -4.12 3.30
CA ILE A 109 -6.53 -4.14 1.95
C ILE A 109 -6.80 -2.69 1.53
N ASP A 110 -6.04 -2.17 0.53
CA ASP A 110 -6.12 -0.75 0.15
C ASP A 110 -6.95 -0.51 -1.11
N GLN A 111 -6.40 -0.81 -2.28
CA GLN A 111 -7.09 -0.56 -3.55
C GLN A 111 -6.69 -1.55 -4.63
N LEU A 112 -7.67 -1.88 -5.49
CA LEU A 112 -7.53 -2.84 -6.57
C LEU A 112 -7.06 -2.18 -7.88
N TYR A 113 -7.60 -1.00 -8.18
CA TYR A 113 -7.37 -0.30 -9.45
C TYR A 113 -6.25 0.72 -9.31
N SER A 114 -5.04 0.24 -9.01
CA SER A 114 -3.81 1.03 -9.05
C SER A 114 -2.64 0.16 -9.43
N TYR A 115 -1.57 0.76 -9.93
CA TYR A 115 -0.33 0.07 -10.28
C TYR A 115 0.74 0.22 -9.20
N THR A 116 0.52 1.13 -8.26
CA THR A 116 1.46 1.43 -7.16
C THR A 116 0.72 1.67 -5.84
N PRO A 117 1.39 1.47 -4.69
CA PRO A 117 0.80 1.75 -3.40
C PRO A 117 0.56 3.26 -3.22
N ALA A 118 -0.63 3.63 -2.76
CA ALA A 118 -0.94 5.00 -2.40
C ALA A 118 -0.73 5.25 -0.89
N THR A 119 -1.01 6.47 -0.44
CA THR A 119 -0.73 6.95 0.92
C THR A 119 -1.22 6.00 2.02
N ASN A 120 -2.41 5.42 1.88
CA ASN A 120 -2.98 4.54 2.90
C ASN A 120 -2.18 3.23 3.05
N ALA A 121 -1.82 2.60 1.91
CA ALA A 121 -0.95 1.43 1.91
C ALA A 121 0.43 1.75 2.53
N LEU A 122 1.02 2.89 2.16
CA LEU A 122 2.32 3.32 2.67
C LEU A 122 2.30 3.63 4.18
N LEU A 123 1.20 4.21 4.70
CA LEU A 123 1.00 4.42 6.15
C LEU A 123 0.92 3.10 6.90
N ALA A 124 0.22 2.11 6.35
CA ALA A 124 0.17 0.76 6.92
C ALA A 124 1.56 0.10 6.92
N MET A 125 2.27 0.18 5.81
CA MET A 125 3.64 -0.35 5.69
C MET A 125 4.59 0.30 6.69
N ALA A 126 4.50 1.61 6.90
CA ALA A 126 5.27 2.32 7.91
C ALA A 126 5.02 1.80 9.34
N LYS A 127 3.80 1.32 9.62
CA LYS A 127 3.45 0.70 10.90
C LYS A 127 3.86 -0.79 10.98
N GLY A 128 4.46 -1.36 9.95
CA GLY A 128 4.78 -2.78 9.88
C GLY A 128 3.53 -3.63 9.66
N ILE A 129 2.65 -3.21 8.76
CA ILE A 129 1.46 -3.93 8.31
C ILE A 129 1.66 -4.28 6.85
N VAL A 130 1.34 -5.49 6.44
CA VAL A 130 1.41 -5.91 5.04
C VAL A 130 0.33 -5.18 4.25
N ALA A 131 0.69 -4.58 3.13
CA ALA A 131 -0.27 -3.93 2.23
C ALA A 131 -0.63 -4.86 1.07
N VAL A 132 -1.93 -5.00 0.82
CA VAL A 132 -2.49 -5.59 -0.40
C VAL A 132 -2.98 -4.42 -1.27
N SER A 133 -2.31 -4.20 -2.39
CA SER A 133 -2.55 -3.07 -3.30
C SER A 133 -1.96 -3.38 -4.67
N GLY A 134 -2.08 -2.47 -5.64
CA GLY A 134 -1.28 -2.55 -6.85
C GLY A 134 0.21 -2.40 -6.53
N ALA A 135 1.03 -3.29 -7.09
CA ALA A 135 2.49 -3.24 -7.04
C ALA A 135 3.06 -4.07 -8.18
N GLU A 136 2.90 -3.57 -9.40
CA GLU A 136 3.33 -4.28 -10.60
C GLU A 136 4.86 -4.43 -10.65
N PRO A 137 5.40 -5.49 -11.28
CA PRO A 137 6.85 -5.67 -11.45
C PRO A 137 7.53 -4.45 -12.07
N GLU A 138 6.87 -3.80 -13.02
CA GLU A 138 7.37 -2.60 -13.70
C GLU A 138 7.56 -1.41 -12.75
N TYR A 139 6.73 -1.30 -11.71
CA TYR A 139 6.93 -0.30 -10.66
C TYR A 139 8.22 -0.56 -9.88
N TYR A 140 8.47 -1.80 -9.47
CA TYR A 140 9.69 -2.17 -8.77
C TYR A 140 10.94 -1.96 -9.62
N ASP A 141 10.88 -2.33 -10.91
CA ASP A 141 11.95 -2.08 -11.88
C ASP A 141 12.21 -0.58 -12.04
N PHE A 142 11.15 0.23 -12.13
CA PHE A 142 11.22 1.68 -12.27
C PHE A 142 11.91 2.35 -11.07
N ILE A 143 11.61 1.93 -9.84
CA ILE A 143 12.26 2.48 -8.64
C ILE A 143 13.60 1.79 -8.31
N GLY A 144 14.04 0.81 -9.10
CA GLY A 144 15.29 0.06 -8.91
C GLY A 144 15.28 -0.85 -7.69
N GLU A 145 14.09 -1.32 -7.23
CA GLU A 145 13.97 -2.18 -6.06
C GLU A 145 13.75 -3.63 -6.47
N HIS A 146 14.82 -4.44 -6.40
CA HIS A 146 14.78 -5.85 -6.82
C HIS A 146 14.86 -6.85 -5.65
N GLN A 147 15.07 -6.38 -4.42
CA GLN A 147 15.27 -7.24 -3.26
C GLN A 147 14.11 -7.18 -2.25
N LEU A 148 13.50 -6.01 -2.11
CA LEU A 148 12.52 -5.73 -1.09
C LEU A 148 11.15 -5.43 -1.74
N GLN A 149 10.35 -6.48 -1.95
CA GLN A 149 9.05 -6.41 -2.62
C GLN A 149 7.92 -6.91 -1.69
N PRO A 150 7.64 -6.21 -0.58
CA PRO A 150 6.73 -6.71 0.46
C PRO A 150 5.24 -6.54 0.14
N ILE A 151 4.88 -5.73 -0.87
CA ILE A 151 3.50 -5.44 -1.21
C ILE A 151 2.88 -6.65 -1.91
N VAL A 152 1.71 -7.06 -1.46
CA VAL A 152 0.95 -8.13 -2.10
C VAL A 152 0.17 -7.54 -3.26
N ASN A 153 0.64 -7.81 -4.48
CA ASN A 153 -0.01 -7.33 -5.69
C ASN A 153 -1.31 -8.10 -5.96
N VAL A 154 -2.37 -7.39 -6.30
CA VAL A 154 -3.67 -7.95 -6.67
C VAL A 154 -4.15 -7.38 -8.00
N LEU A 155 -4.74 -8.25 -8.80
CA LEU A 155 -5.33 -7.91 -10.09
C LEU A 155 -6.86 -7.93 -10.01
N PRO A 156 -7.59 -7.22 -10.88
CA PRO A 156 -9.06 -7.11 -10.84
C PRO A 156 -9.77 -8.40 -11.31
N ASP A 157 -9.57 -9.47 -10.57
CA ASP A 157 -10.17 -10.79 -10.77
C ASP A 157 -10.45 -11.40 -9.38
N SER A 158 -11.72 -11.55 -9.02
CA SER A 158 -12.15 -12.01 -7.69
C SER A 158 -11.58 -13.39 -7.32
N ALA A 159 -11.42 -14.30 -8.30
CA ALA A 159 -10.86 -15.63 -8.03
C ALA A 159 -9.35 -15.54 -7.73
N LYS A 160 -8.63 -14.65 -8.43
CA LYS A 160 -7.21 -14.39 -8.16
C LYS A 160 -7.03 -13.66 -6.83
N ILE A 161 -7.88 -12.67 -6.52
CA ILE A 161 -7.85 -12.00 -5.22
C ILE A 161 -8.07 -13.02 -4.11
N TYR A 162 -9.07 -13.89 -4.26
CA TYR A 162 -9.34 -14.94 -3.28
C TYR A 162 -8.11 -15.84 -3.07
N SER A 163 -7.54 -16.39 -4.14
CA SER A 163 -6.36 -17.28 -4.01
C SER A 163 -5.14 -16.55 -3.44
N THR A 164 -4.93 -15.28 -3.78
CA THR A 164 -3.82 -14.48 -3.21
C THR A 164 -4.00 -14.25 -1.71
N LEU A 165 -5.21 -13.91 -1.26
CA LEU A 165 -5.46 -13.70 0.17
C LEU A 165 -5.51 -15.01 0.95
N GLU A 166 -5.98 -16.10 0.34
CA GLU A 166 -5.93 -17.45 0.89
C GLU A 166 -4.48 -17.91 1.16
N GLU A 167 -3.56 -17.64 0.22
CA GLU A 167 -2.13 -17.90 0.41
C GLU A 167 -1.56 -17.20 1.65
N LEU A 168 -1.99 -15.96 1.95
CA LEU A 168 -1.57 -15.28 3.18
C LEU A 168 -2.09 -15.98 4.44
N ILE A 169 -3.29 -16.53 4.40
CA ILE A 169 -3.86 -17.28 5.53
C ILE A 169 -3.13 -18.61 5.73
N LEU A 170 -2.91 -19.34 4.64
CA LEU A 170 -2.27 -20.68 4.68
C LEU A 170 -0.78 -20.59 5.05
N HIS A 171 -0.11 -19.51 4.68
CA HIS A 171 1.30 -19.25 4.94
C HIS A 171 1.54 -18.08 5.91
N ARG A 172 0.66 -17.92 6.90
CA ARG A 172 0.71 -16.81 7.86
C ARG A 172 1.98 -16.78 8.73
N GLU A 173 2.74 -17.87 8.76
CA GLU A 173 4.06 -17.91 9.38
C GLU A 173 5.08 -16.97 8.73
N ARG A 174 4.83 -16.53 7.47
CA ARG A 174 5.69 -15.58 6.73
C ARG A 174 5.34 -14.12 7.03
N ILE A 175 4.14 -13.86 7.53
CA ILE A 175 3.61 -12.49 7.75
C ILE A 175 4.49 -11.67 8.70
N PRO A 176 5.04 -12.20 9.82
CA PRO A 176 5.92 -11.41 10.67
C PRO A 176 7.15 -10.85 9.94
N GLN A 177 7.74 -11.63 9.04
CA GLN A 177 8.86 -11.14 8.21
C GLN A 177 8.37 -10.12 7.19
N GLN A 178 7.28 -10.39 6.49
CA GLN A 178 6.70 -9.46 5.51
C GLN A 178 6.27 -8.12 6.13
N CYS A 179 5.82 -8.12 7.38
CA CYS A 179 5.57 -6.91 8.16
C CYS A 179 6.86 -6.08 8.37
N ARG A 180 7.96 -6.72 8.72
CA ARG A 180 9.28 -6.07 8.85
C ARG A 180 9.76 -5.52 7.51
N ASP A 181 9.58 -6.28 6.45
CA ASP A 181 9.95 -5.88 5.09
C ASP A 181 9.10 -4.70 4.60
N SER A 182 7.80 -4.66 4.94
CA SER A 182 6.92 -3.51 4.68
C SER A 182 7.46 -2.23 5.34
N ARG A 183 7.84 -2.30 6.62
CA ARG A 183 8.48 -1.17 7.32
C ARG A 183 9.77 -0.75 6.64
N ALA A 184 10.65 -1.69 6.34
CA ALA A 184 11.94 -1.41 5.70
C ALA A 184 11.77 -0.76 4.32
N PHE A 185 10.75 -1.17 3.54
CA PHE A 185 10.41 -0.55 2.26
C PHE A 185 9.97 0.91 2.45
N ALA A 186 9.06 1.18 3.40
CA ALA A 186 8.61 2.54 3.69
C ALA A 186 9.78 3.45 4.13
N GLU A 187 10.68 2.97 4.97
CA GLU A 187 11.88 3.71 5.39
C GLU A 187 12.87 3.94 4.25
N ARG A 188 13.02 2.99 3.35
CA ARG A 188 13.95 3.09 2.23
C ARG A 188 13.49 4.09 1.18
N HIS A 189 12.22 4.01 0.77
CA HIS A 189 11.70 4.70 -0.40
C HIS A 189 10.81 5.90 -0.07
N HIS A 190 10.21 5.95 1.12
CA HIS A 190 9.15 6.92 1.47
C HIS A 190 9.43 7.75 2.72
N ASP A 191 10.62 7.62 3.35
CA ASP A 191 10.99 8.48 4.49
C ASP A 191 10.91 9.96 4.08
N TYR A 192 10.05 10.72 4.76
CA TYR A 192 9.77 12.12 4.45
C TYR A 192 11.02 12.99 4.38
N ARG A 193 12.07 12.68 5.15
CA ARG A 193 13.35 13.43 5.13
C ARG A 193 14.08 13.25 3.81
N LYS A 194 14.13 12.01 3.29
CA LYS A 194 14.73 11.70 1.99
C LYS A 194 13.92 12.29 0.85
N VAL A 195 12.60 12.20 0.95
CA VAL A 195 11.69 12.73 -0.08
C VAL A 195 11.72 14.27 -0.08
N ALA A 196 11.77 14.91 1.08
CA ALA A 196 11.90 16.36 1.18
C ALA A 196 13.21 16.85 0.52
N GLN A 197 14.32 16.12 0.69
CA GLN A 197 15.57 16.47 0.02
C GLN A 197 15.44 16.38 -1.52
N GLN A 198 14.73 15.37 -2.03
CA GLN A 198 14.47 15.27 -3.48
C GLN A 198 13.65 16.46 -4.00
N TYR A 199 12.67 16.97 -3.23
CA TYR A 199 11.94 18.18 -3.59
C TYR A 199 12.82 19.42 -3.57
N ILE A 200 13.70 19.58 -2.57
CA ILE A 200 14.65 20.68 -2.51
C ILE A 200 15.58 20.65 -3.73
N ASP A 201 16.13 19.49 -4.07
CA ASP A 201 17.01 19.31 -5.22
C ASP A 201 16.27 19.57 -6.55
N PHE A 202 14.99 19.20 -6.64
CA PHE A 202 14.13 19.46 -7.79
C PHE A 202 13.86 20.95 -7.98
N TRP A 203 13.57 21.70 -6.93
CA TRP A 203 13.28 23.14 -7.00
C TRP A 203 14.56 24.00 -7.15
N SER A 204 15.72 23.45 -6.91
CA SER A 204 16.99 24.14 -7.04
C SER A 204 17.63 24.06 -8.43
N LYS A 205 16.96 23.36 -9.36
CA LYS A 205 17.36 23.24 -10.77
C LYS A 205 16.79 24.41 -11.59
#